data_cd966e06081af52e37f995361b622aaa
#
_entry.id   cd966e06081af52e37f995361b622aaa
#
_cell.length_a   1.000
_cell.length_b   1.000
_cell.length_c   1.000
_cell.angle_alpha   90.00
_cell.angle_beta   90.00
_cell.angle_gamma   90.00
#
_symmetry.space_group_name_H-M   'P 1'
#
loop_
_entity.id
_entity.type
_entity.pdbx_description
1 polymer ?
#
loop_
_entity_poly.entity_id
_entity_poly.type
_entity_poly.pdbx_seq_one_letter_code
_entity_poly.pdbx_strand_id
1 'polypeptide(L)'
;MLKGWLRNMKLLVDANFLIDYYARRDEFFDSCTTLLVAESFRDVELWAPAKSFTDVFYVLNQRLKVESPLVQRAFLKSFDFIKLVSLEPADVKEAARRAWDDFGDCLVAVAAEKIGADFIITRDAKGFSRSKIKALDADAFLEWMRQTRGRSYAEMRVTREMIEEACRRAALDA
;
A
#
# COMPACT_ATOMS: atom_id res chain seq x y z
N MET A 1 29.86 -7.55 7.01
CA MET A 1 28.57 -8.06 6.47
C MET A 1 27.31 -7.59 7.22
N LEU A 2 27.31 -6.47 7.95
CA LEU A 2 26.16 -5.97 8.73
C LEU A 2 25.43 -4.75 8.10
N LYS A 3 25.91 -4.22 6.98
CA LYS A 3 25.33 -3.00 6.36
C LYS A 3 24.01 -3.21 5.59
N GLY A 4 23.59 -4.45 5.31
CA GLY A 4 22.34 -4.76 4.59
C GLY A 4 21.10 -4.82 5.47
N TRP A 5 21.23 -4.81 6.79
CA TRP A 5 20.13 -5.01 7.75
C TRP A 5 19.49 -3.71 8.25
N LEU A 6 20.10 -2.55 7.95
CA LEU A 6 19.73 -1.24 8.50
C LEU A 6 18.93 -0.36 7.51
N ARG A 7 18.68 -0.82 6.29
CA ARG A 7 17.87 -0.04 5.34
C ARG A 7 16.40 -0.41 5.49
N ASN A 8 15.56 0.60 5.71
CA ASN A 8 14.11 0.45 5.59
C ASN A 8 13.78 -0.12 4.21
N MET A 9 12.93 -1.14 4.17
CA MET A 9 12.50 -1.72 2.90
C MET A 9 11.47 -0.82 2.24
N LYS A 10 11.61 -0.57 0.96
CA LYS A 10 10.63 0.20 0.20
C LYS A 10 9.58 -0.73 -0.39
N LEU A 11 8.34 -0.52 -0.03
CA LEU A 11 7.19 -1.24 -0.54
C LEU A 11 6.36 -0.30 -1.39
N LEU A 12 6.12 -0.64 -2.66
CA LEU A 12 5.14 0.06 -3.46
C LEU A 12 3.80 -0.65 -3.29
N VAL A 13 2.82 0.04 -2.72
CA VAL A 13 1.46 -0.48 -2.58
C VAL A 13 0.63 -0.12 -3.82
N ASP A 14 -0.09 -1.10 -4.33
CA ASP A 14 -1.03 -0.94 -5.43
C ASP A 14 -2.37 -0.37 -4.96
N ALA A 15 -3.22 0.07 -5.90
CA ALA A 15 -4.57 0.58 -5.61
C ALA A 15 -5.43 -0.42 -4.83
N ASN A 16 -5.27 -1.73 -5.08
CA ASN A 16 -5.98 -2.77 -4.36
C ASN A 16 -5.70 -2.74 -2.85
N PHE A 17 -4.44 -2.57 -2.44
CA PHE A 17 -4.06 -2.40 -1.03
C PHE A 17 -4.73 -1.17 -0.41
N LEU A 18 -4.70 -0.05 -1.10
CA LEU A 18 -5.32 1.20 -0.63
C LEU A 18 -6.84 1.05 -0.48
N ILE A 19 -7.50 0.39 -1.45
CA ILE A 19 -8.94 0.12 -1.39
C ILE A 19 -9.26 -0.76 -0.18
N ASP A 20 -8.49 -1.82 0.07
CA ASP A 20 -8.70 -2.71 1.20
C ASP A 20 -8.56 -1.99 2.53
N TYR A 21 -7.56 -1.12 2.64
CA TYR A 21 -7.35 -0.29 3.82
C TYR A 21 -8.49 0.70 4.04
N TYR A 22 -8.84 1.52 3.03
CA TYR A 22 -9.86 2.56 3.20
C TYR A 22 -11.27 2.00 3.30
N ALA A 23 -11.59 0.94 2.54
CA ALA A 23 -12.88 0.28 2.59
C ALA A 23 -13.02 -0.69 3.77
N ARG A 24 -11.96 -0.88 4.55
CA ARG A 24 -11.90 -1.81 5.70
C ARG A 24 -12.43 -3.19 5.33
N ARG A 25 -11.89 -3.77 4.24
CA ARG A 25 -12.29 -5.09 3.80
C ARG A 25 -11.81 -6.16 4.77
N ASP A 26 -12.74 -6.86 5.40
CA ASP A 26 -12.50 -7.76 6.54
C ASP A 26 -11.36 -8.78 6.30
N GLU A 27 -11.26 -9.33 5.09
CA GLU A 27 -10.20 -10.32 4.76
C GLU A 27 -8.79 -9.74 4.68
N PHE A 28 -8.64 -8.43 4.36
CA PHE A 28 -7.35 -7.83 4.04
C PHE A 28 -6.96 -6.69 4.97
N PHE A 29 -7.93 -6.16 5.71
CA PHE A 29 -7.74 -4.96 6.52
C PHE A 29 -6.67 -5.15 7.60
N ASP A 30 -6.67 -6.30 8.25
CA ASP A 30 -5.71 -6.61 9.30
C ASP A 30 -4.26 -6.63 8.80
N SER A 31 -4.02 -7.24 7.64
CA SER A 31 -2.68 -7.26 7.03
C SER A 31 -2.24 -5.88 6.57
N CYS A 32 -3.17 -5.08 5.99
CA CYS A 32 -2.89 -3.69 5.64
C CYS A 32 -2.49 -2.87 6.86
N THR A 33 -3.26 -2.96 7.95
CA THR A 33 -2.95 -2.23 9.20
C THR A 33 -1.66 -2.72 9.86
N THR A 34 -1.36 -4.01 9.76
CA THR A 34 -0.10 -4.57 10.24
C THR A 34 1.11 -4.03 9.47
N LEU A 35 0.97 -3.78 8.17
CA LEU A 35 2.02 -3.09 7.40
C LEU A 35 2.21 -1.64 7.83
N LEU A 36 1.14 -0.93 8.23
CA LEU A 36 1.26 0.42 8.82
C LEU A 36 1.99 0.39 10.17
N VAL A 37 1.78 -0.66 10.96
CA VAL A 37 2.58 -0.87 12.20
C VAL A 37 4.05 -1.05 11.85
N ALA A 38 4.38 -1.89 10.85
CA ALA A 38 5.76 -2.08 10.39
C ALA A 38 6.39 -0.77 9.89
N GLU A 39 5.61 0.10 9.24
CA GLU A 39 6.04 1.44 8.83
C GLU A 39 6.34 2.33 10.03
N SER A 40 5.50 2.34 11.06
CA SER A 40 5.71 3.13 12.28
C SER A 40 6.99 2.75 13.03
N PHE A 41 7.43 1.48 12.93
CA PHE A 41 8.73 1.00 13.41
C PHE A 41 9.88 1.28 12.45
N ARG A 42 9.62 1.88 11.29
CA ARG A 42 10.59 2.14 10.24
C ARG A 42 11.29 0.87 9.71
N ASP A 43 10.63 -0.27 9.83
CA ASP A 43 11.10 -1.51 9.19
C ASP A 43 10.81 -1.51 7.70
N VAL A 44 9.74 -0.78 7.29
CA VAL A 44 9.37 -0.55 5.89
C VAL A 44 9.07 0.93 5.63
N GLU A 45 9.11 1.33 4.37
CA GLU A 45 8.58 2.58 3.86
C GLU A 45 7.48 2.26 2.85
N LEU A 46 6.28 2.78 3.06
CA LEU A 46 5.17 2.60 2.14
C LEU A 46 5.15 3.72 1.10
N TRP A 47 5.07 3.32 -0.16
CA TRP A 47 4.99 4.21 -1.31
C TRP A 47 3.79 3.85 -2.16
N ALA A 48 3.12 4.84 -2.76
CA ALA A 48 2.04 4.62 -3.71
C ALA A 48 2.17 5.56 -4.91
N PRO A 49 1.83 5.10 -6.13
CA PRO A 49 1.73 6.01 -7.27
C PRO A 49 0.62 7.04 -7.03
N ALA A 50 0.90 8.31 -7.29
CA ALA A 50 -0.11 9.37 -7.11
C ALA A 50 -1.39 9.08 -7.93
N LYS A 51 -1.27 8.44 -9.10
CA LYS A 51 -2.41 8.02 -9.91
C LYS A 51 -3.35 7.04 -9.20
N SER A 52 -2.82 6.18 -8.32
CA SER A 52 -3.63 5.16 -7.63
C SER A 52 -4.72 5.78 -6.74
N PHE A 53 -4.51 7.00 -6.26
CA PHE A 53 -5.52 7.72 -5.47
C PHE A 53 -6.75 8.13 -6.29
N THR A 54 -6.62 8.31 -7.60
CA THR A 54 -7.79 8.54 -8.48
C THR A 54 -8.63 7.26 -8.63
N ASP A 55 -7.97 6.12 -8.77
CA ASP A 55 -8.64 4.81 -8.86
C ASP A 55 -9.33 4.47 -7.53
N VAL A 56 -8.66 4.69 -6.41
CA VAL A 56 -9.20 4.53 -5.06
C VAL A 56 -10.39 5.46 -4.82
N PHE A 57 -10.24 6.76 -5.18
CA PHE A 57 -11.34 7.73 -5.06
C PHE A 57 -12.58 7.27 -5.82
N TYR A 58 -12.39 6.82 -7.07
CA TYR A 58 -13.50 6.31 -7.88
C TYR A 58 -14.22 5.15 -7.19
N VAL A 59 -13.50 4.17 -6.67
CA VAL A 59 -14.09 3.02 -5.98
C VAL A 59 -14.83 3.46 -4.71
N LEU A 60 -14.20 4.25 -3.85
CA LEU A 60 -14.80 4.67 -2.57
C LEU A 60 -16.02 5.57 -2.80
N ASN A 61 -15.92 6.56 -3.68
CA ASN A 61 -17.00 7.52 -3.90
C ASN A 61 -18.10 6.95 -4.82
N GLN A 62 -17.73 6.39 -5.99
CA GLN A 62 -18.73 5.98 -6.97
C GLN A 62 -19.33 4.61 -6.70
N ARG A 63 -18.58 3.65 -6.20
CA ARG A 63 -19.06 2.30 -5.93
C ARG A 63 -19.57 2.13 -4.49
N LEU A 64 -18.81 2.63 -3.50
CA LEU A 64 -19.14 2.47 -2.09
C LEU A 64 -19.94 3.66 -1.52
N LYS A 65 -20.18 4.71 -2.32
CA LYS A 65 -20.99 5.88 -1.98
C LYS A 65 -20.47 6.66 -0.75
N VAL A 66 -19.17 6.61 -0.49
CA VAL A 66 -18.56 7.44 0.54
C VAL A 66 -18.50 8.89 0.06
N GLU A 67 -18.86 9.83 0.90
CA GLU A 67 -18.85 11.26 0.55
C GLU A 67 -17.44 11.76 0.17
N SER A 68 -17.35 12.54 -0.92
CA SER A 68 -16.06 13.04 -1.45
C SER A 68 -15.19 13.73 -0.40
N PRO A 69 -15.71 14.62 0.48
CA PRO A 69 -14.87 15.26 1.49
C PRO A 69 -14.30 14.29 2.52
N LEU A 70 -15.02 13.19 2.83
CA LEU A 70 -14.52 12.15 3.74
C LEU A 70 -13.37 11.38 3.12
N VAL A 71 -13.50 10.99 1.85
CA VAL A 71 -12.43 10.29 1.12
C VAL A 71 -11.17 11.16 1.05
N GLN A 72 -11.31 12.43 0.69
CA GLN A 72 -10.16 13.34 0.57
C GLN A 72 -9.47 13.59 1.91
N ARG A 73 -10.23 13.73 3.02
CA ARG A 73 -9.64 13.83 4.37
C ARG A 73 -8.89 12.56 4.76
N ALA A 74 -9.41 11.38 4.41
CA ALA A 74 -8.73 10.12 4.66
C ALA A 74 -7.41 10.04 3.88
N PHE A 75 -7.37 10.51 2.63
CA PHE A 75 -6.13 10.60 1.85
C PHE A 75 -5.10 11.51 2.51
N LEU A 76 -5.50 12.71 2.93
CA LEU A 76 -4.58 13.65 3.60
C LEU A 76 -3.94 13.02 4.83
N LYS A 77 -4.72 12.30 5.66
CA LYS A 77 -4.18 11.60 6.82
C LYS A 77 -3.20 10.48 6.47
N SER A 78 -3.42 9.79 5.35
CA SER A 78 -2.53 8.70 4.96
C SER A 78 -1.18 9.16 4.42
N PHE A 79 -1.06 10.42 3.99
CA PHE A 79 0.22 10.98 3.53
C PHE A 79 1.24 11.19 4.65
N ASP A 80 0.84 11.02 5.91
CA ASP A 80 1.76 10.99 7.05
C ASP A 80 2.60 9.70 7.07
N PHE A 81 2.10 8.61 6.47
CA PHE A 81 2.75 7.29 6.46
C PHE A 81 2.88 6.65 5.07
N ILE A 82 2.20 7.17 4.04
CA ILE A 82 2.37 6.73 2.64
C ILE A 82 3.02 7.85 1.84
N LYS A 83 4.19 7.56 1.30
CA LYS A 83 4.91 8.46 0.40
C LYS A 83 4.35 8.34 -1.02
N LEU A 84 4.31 9.45 -1.74
CA LEU A 84 3.83 9.46 -3.12
C LEU A 84 5.00 9.38 -4.11
N VAL A 85 4.81 8.60 -5.17
CA VAL A 85 5.67 8.63 -6.34
C VAL A 85 4.90 9.22 -7.53
N SER A 86 5.48 10.24 -8.15
CA SER A 86 4.96 10.84 -9.38
C SER A 86 5.30 9.98 -10.60
N LEU A 87 4.43 10.01 -11.60
CA LEU A 87 4.68 9.43 -12.92
C LEU A 87 4.98 10.57 -13.90
N GLU A 88 6.17 10.53 -14.44
CA GLU A 88 6.62 11.47 -15.46
C GLU A 88 6.22 11.01 -16.87
N PRO A 89 6.22 11.89 -17.89
CA PRO A 89 5.93 11.49 -19.26
C PRO A 89 6.82 10.34 -19.77
N ALA A 90 8.05 10.24 -19.27
CA ALA A 90 8.96 9.14 -19.61
C ALA A 90 8.47 7.80 -19.07
N ASP A 91 7.92 7.78 -17.84
CA ASP A 91 7.39 6.56 -17.20
C ASP A 91 6.18 6.02 -17.99
N VAL A 92 5.29 6.93 -18.40
CA VAL A 92 4.10 6.59 -19.22
C VAL A 92 4.51 6.02 -20.56
N LYS A 93 5.51 6.62 -21.23
CA LYS A 93 6.05 6.11 -22.50
C LYS A 93 6.70 4.73 -22.33
N GLU A 94 7.41 4.53 -21.25
CA GLU A 94 8.04 3.26 -20.93
C GLU A 94 6.99 2.17 -20.69
N ALA A 95 5.96 2.44 -19.90
CA ALA A 95 4.87 1.50 -19.70
C ALA A 95 4.17 1.12 -21.04
N ALA A 96 3.93 2.10 -21.89
CA ALA A 96 3.34 1.85 -23.21
C ALA A 96 4.22 0.96 -24.09
N ARG A 97 5.56 1.12 -24.05
CA ARG A 97 6.50 0.26 -24.80
C ARG A 97 6.50 -1.18 -24.31
N ARG A 98 6.26 -1.39 -23.00
CA ARG A 98 6.23 -2.75 -22.41
C ARG A 98 5.05 -3.56 -22.87
N ALA A 99 3.97 -2.93 -23.35
CA ALA A 99 2.78 -3.55 -23.90
C ALA A 99 2.25 -4.68 -23.00
N TRP A 100 1.97 -4.37 -21.74
CA TRP A 100 1.27 -5.28 -20.83
C TRP A 100 -0.22 -5.26 -21.16
N ASP A 101 -0.93 -6.34 -20.86
CA ASP A 101 -2.38 -6.41 -21.01
C ASP A 101 -3.10 -5.41 -20.11
N ASP A 102 -2.61 -5.25 -18.85
CA ASP A 102 -3.03 -4.18 -17.97
C ASP A 102 -1.99 -3.06 -17.94
N PHE A 103 -2.38 -1.92 -18.52
CA PHE A 103 -1.53 -0.72 -18.56
C PHE A 103 -1.36 -0.08 -17.17
N GLY A 104 -2.39 -0.18 -16.31
CA GLY A 104 -2.35 0.33 -14.95
C GLY A 104 -1.32 -0.39 -14.10
N ASP A 105 -1.30 -1.74 -14.17
CA ASP A 105 -0.31 -2.57 -13.48
C ASP A 105 1.09 -2.31 -14.00
N CYS A 106 1.24 -2.11 -15.32
CA CYS A 106 2.53 -1.74 -15.91
C CYS A 106 3.05 -0.39 -15.36
N LEU A 107 2.18 0.61 -15.21
CA LEU A 107 2.56 1.89 -14.61
C LEU A 107 2.97 1.74 -13.14
N VAL A 108 2.30 0.89 -12.38
CA VAL A 108 2.67 0.58 -11.00
C VAL A 108 4.05 -0.10 -10.95
N ALA A 109 4.31 -1.06 -11.85
CA ALA A 109 5.61 -1.72 -11.94
C ALA A 109 6.74 -0.73 -12.32
N VAL A 110 6.49 0.18 -13.26
CA VAL A 110 7.44 1.25 -13.63
C VAL A 110 7.69 2.19 -12.45
N ALA A 111 6.66 2.56 -11.70
CA ALA A 111 6.81 3.37 -10.48
C ALA A 111 7.65 2.65 -9.41
N ALA A 112 7.44 1.34 -9.24
CA ALA A 112 8.21 0.53 -8.31
C ALA A 112 9.71 0.48 -8.68
N GLU A 113 10.01 0.29 -9.94
CA GLU A 113 11.39 0.33 -10.46
C GLU A 113 12.01 1.72 -10.27
N LYS A 114 11.27 2.79 -10.53
CA LYS A 114 11.72 4.18 -10.39
C LYS A 114 12.20 4.51 -8.98
N ILE A 115 11.48 4.06 -7.95
CA ILE A 115 11.87 4.31 -6.55
C ILE A 115 12.85 3.27 -6.01
N GLY A 116 13.17 2.22 -6.77
CA GLY A 116 13.94 1.07 -6.29
C GLY A 116 13.22 0.35 -5.16
N ALA A 117 11.94 0.02 -5.36
CA ALA A 117 11.16 -0.75 -4.40
C ALA A 117 11.73 -2.16 -4.23
N ASP A 118 11.64 -2.68 -3.01
CA ASP A 118 12.02 -4.07 -2.72
C ASP A 118 10.91 -5.05 -3.10
N PHE A 119 9.64 -4.62 -2.93
CA PHE A 119 8.45 -5.39 -3.32
C PHE A 119 7.32 -4.48 -3.78
N ILE A 120 6.40 -5.05 -4.57
CA ILE A 120 5.07 -4.49 -4.84
C ILE A 120 4.08 -5.23 -3.95
N ILE A 121 3.24 -4.51 -3.22
CA ILE A 121 2.18 -5.10 -2.38
C ILE A 121 0.85 -4.97 -3.11
N THR A 122 0.30 -6.11 -3.52
CA THR A 122 -0.94 -6.21 -4.29
C THR A 122 -1.60 -7.57 -4.07
N ARG A 123 -2.92 -7.64 -4.15
CA ARG A 123 -3.66 -8.92 -4.19
C ARG A 123 -3.53 -9.64 -5.54
N ASP A 124 -3.24 -8.90 -6.58
CA ASP A 124 -3.06 -9.44 -7.94
C ASP A 124 -1.59 -9.63 -8.31
N ALA A 125 -0.90 -10.51 -7.59
CA ALA A 125 0.50 -10.83 -7.90
C ALA A 125 0.67 -11.39 -9.34
N LYS A 126 -0.37 -11.97 -9.93
CA LYS A 126 -0.32 -12.52 -11.31
C LYS A 126 -0.24 -11.42 -12.36
N GLY A 127 -0.96 -10.30 -12.17
CA GLY A 127 -0.89 -9.14 -13.03
C GLY A 127 0.53 -8.57 -13.13
N PHE A 128 1.33 -8.78 -12.10
CA PHE A 128 2.73 -8.34 -12.03
C PHE A 128 3.77 -9.39 -12.43
N SER A 129 3.37 -10.51 -13.05
CA SER A 129 4.29 -11.60 -13.44
C SER A 129 5.44 -11.16 -14.36
N ARG A 130 5.27 -10.06 -15.10
CA ARG A 130 6.29 -9.46 -15.98
C ARG A 130 7.10 -8.35 -15.31
N SER A 131 6.81 -8.04 -14.04
CA SER A 131 7.54 -7.02 -13.27
C SER A 131 8.93 -7.51 -12.86
N LYS A 132 9.92 -6.60 -12.88
CA LYS A 132 11.25 -6.86 -12.31
C LYS A 132 11.23 -6.86 -10.77
N ILE A 133 10.26 -6.16 -10.18
CA ILE A 133 10.06 -6.12 -8.74
C ILE A 133 9.04 -7.19 -8.37
N LYS A 134 9.39 -8.03 -7.41
CA LYS A 134 8.52 -9.11 -6.95
C LYS A 134 7.24 -8.56 -6.32
N ALA A 135 6.09 -9.08 -6.75
CA ALA A 135 4.79 -8.75 -6.17
C ALA A 135 4.37 -9.83 -5.17
N LEU A 136 3.83 -9.40 -4.04
CA LEU A 136 3.28 -10.23 -2.96
C LEU A 136 2.01 -9.56 -2.44
N ASP A 137 1.09 -10.35 -1.90
CA ASP A 137 0.06 -9.78 -1.04
C ASP A 137 0.63 -9.41 0.35
N ALA A 138 -0.15 -8.68 1.13
CA ALA A 138 0.31 -8.19 2.43
C ALA A 138 0.63 -9.33 3.40
N ASP A 139 -0.17 -10.41 3.43
CA ASP A 139 0.05 -11.56 4.29
C ASP A 139 1.33 -12.31 3.91
N ALA A 140 1.52 -12.57 2.62
CA ALA A 140 2.72 -13.24 2.11
C ALA A 140 3.99 -12.41 2.39
N PHE A 141 3.91 -11.07 2.31
CA PHE A 141 5.02 -10.21 2.66
C PHE A 141 5.31 -10.24 4.17
N LEU A 142 4.29 -10.17 5.03
CA LEU A 142 4.46 -10.26 6.49
C LEU A 142 5.06 -11.59 6.91
N GLU A 143 4.64 -12.68 6.28
CA GLU A 143 5.22 -14.01 6.51
C GLU A 143 6.69 -14.06 6.03
N TRP A 144 6.99 -13.47 4.87
CA TRP A 144 8.36 -13.34 4.41
C TRP A 144 9.23 -12.54 5.40
N MET A 145 8.71 -11.43 5.97
CA MET A 145 9.39 -10.66 7.00
C MET A 145 9.70 -11.49 8.24
N ARG A 146 8.71 -12.28 8.68
CA ARG A 146 8.86 -13.18 9.84
C ARG A 146 9.97 -14.21 9.59
N GLN A 147 9.95 -14.86 8.44
CA GLN A 147 10.91 -15.93 8.10
C GLN A 147 12.32 -15.41 7.83
N THR A 148 12.42 -14.28 7.14
CA THR A 148 13.69 -13.78 6.61
C THR A 148 14.36 -12.76 7.52
N ARG A 149 13.57 -11.95 8.23
CA ARG A 149 14.06 -10.86 9.09
C ARG A 149 13.81 -11.11 10.57
N GLY A 150 13.11 -12.18 10.94
CA GLY A 150 12.70 -12.45 12.31
C GLY A 150 11.78 -11.38 12.90
N ARG A 151 11.08 -10.60 12.06
CA ARG A 151 10.14 -9.55 12.46
C ARG A 151 8.73 -10.08 12.43
N SER A 152 8.03 -9.97 13.56
CA SER A 152 6.60 -10.30 13.68
C SER A 152 5.89 -9.15 14.38
N TYR A 153 4.71 -8.81 13.89
CA TYR A 153 3.86 -7.75 14.45
C TYR A 153 2.55 -8.33 14.98
N ALA A 154 2.45 -9.65 15.14
CA ALA A 154 1.22 -10.35 15.52
C ALA A 154 0.64 -9.85 16.86
N GLU A 155 1.50 -9.50 17.82
CA GLU A 155 1.10 -8.98 19.14
C GLU A 155 0.67 -7.50 19.10
N MET A 156 0.95 -6.80 18.02
CA MET A 156 0.64 -5.38 17.82
C MET A 156 -0.43 -5.17 16.74
N ARG A 157 -1.21 -6.19 16.48
CA ARG A 157 -2.24 -6.16 15.45
C ARG A 157 -3.31 -5.13 15.80
N VAL A 158 -3.43 -4.10 14.97
CA VAL A 158 -4.50 -3.10 15.09
C VAL A 158 -5.73 -3.69 14.42
N THR A 159 -6.69 -4.14 15.22
CA THR A 159 -7.95 -4.68 14.69
C THR A 159 -8.90 -3.56 14.29
N ARG A 160 -9.88 -3.90 13.44
CA ARG A 160 -10.98 -2.99 13.09
C ARG A 160 -11.70 -2.47 14.33
N GLU A 161 -11.94 -3.33 15.31
CA GLU A 161 -12.61 -2.99 16.57
C GLU A 161 -11.83 -1.93 17.37
N MET A 162 -10.50 -2.06 17.43
CA MET A 162 -9.63 -1.06 18.09
C MET A 162 -9.72 0.30 17.41
N ILE A 163 -9.79 0.34 16.08
CA ILE A 163 -9.93 1.60 15.34
C ILE A 163 -11.31 2.20 15.57
N GLU A 164 -12.37 1.40 15.49
CA GLU A 164 -13.73 1.85 15.74
C GLU A 164 -13.90 2.39 17.15
N GLU A 165 -13.29 1.74 18.14
CA GLU A 165 -13.29 2.22 19.52
C GLU A 165 -12.50 3.53 19.68
N ALA A 166 -11.33 3.64 19.06
CA ALA A 166 -10.55 4.89 19.07
C ALA A 166 -11.32 6.04 18.39
N CYS A 167 -12.01 5.77 17.28
CA CYS A 167 -12.86 6.76 16.63
C CYS A 167 -14.06 7.18 17.49
N ARG A 168 -14.69 6.22 18.18
CA ARG A 168 -15.80 6.54 19.13
C ARG A 168 -15.31 7.43 20.26
N ARG A 169 -14.16 7.11 20.87
CA ARG A 169 -13.58 7.94 21.94
C ARG A 169 -13.27 9.36 21.48
N ALA A 170 -12.60 9.49 20.32
CA ALA A 170 -12.30 10.79 19.74
C ALA A 170 -13.53 11.64 19.39
N ALA A 171 -14.68 11.00 19.10
CA ALA A 171 -15.94 11.68 18.84
C ALA A 171 -16.68 12.11 20.12
N LEU A 172 -16.36 11.50 21.27
CA LEU A 172 -16.92 11.87 22.58
C LEU A 172 -16.12 13.03 23.24
N ASP A 173 -14.85 13.23 22.81
CA ASP A 173 -13.95 14.26 23.34
C ASP A 173 -13.95 15.56 22.47
N ALA A 174 -14.77 15.61 21.40
CA ALA A 174 -14.90 16.74 20.48
C ALA A 174 -16.24 17.46 20.62
#